data_9cf8eb346c777e75eae0fa7cd7e41eca
#
_entry.id   9cf8eb346c777e75eae0fa7cd7e41eca
#
_cell.length_a   1.000
_cell.length_b   1.000
_cell.length_c   1.000
_cell.angle_alpha   90.00
_cell.angle_beta   90.00
_cell.angle_gamma   90.00
#
_symmetry.space_group_name_H-M   'P 1'
#
loop_
_entity.id
_entity.type
_entity.pdbx_description
1 polymer ?
#
loop_
_entity_poly.entity_id
_entity_poly.type
_entity_poly.pdbx_seq_one_letter_code
_entity_poly.pdbx_strand_id
1 'polypeptide(L)'
;MQPTRGDNVLDLVLTNEPFLINNVEVCSPFSTSDHNSVEFQIILNSANTSYKFSSKTVTSRPNFNMADWHAIELYMQNVDWNYVFSECTSCAEVSDRFYAVVNECIQLYVPLKAVKHGKAPKRHYPPFVRKAINKKRQLWKTLRKFRTPELTARYRVACKACRAAVNESEKRFEDSLVQNGNLGKFFRYGSAKFSGKKNVGALVDSVGVLTNDPTRKAEILSQHFQSNFTFDNLDNCNVRGHRSGQILDNVDFTAARVEKALNKLKTKTAGGPDGVSPLFLKRCKRYLSAPLAIMFGLFFEHSFLPFDWLLAYVSPIFKKGDSSKPSNYRPISLTCTLCKIMESIIKDEVLHYLVSNNAISRRQHAFIQRHSTVTNLLECSHDWVVCLHDHHSVDVAYVDFSRAFDSVVHRKLLMKLESSGVCGKLLAWIAAFLSGRQQCVVVEGFQSDWSAVVSGVPQGSVLGPILFLMFINDVTDDPVNKVSLSLFADDLKLYS
;
A
#
# COMPACT_ATOMS: atom_id res chain seq x y z
N MET A 1 -28.66 -11.87 39.53
CA MET A 1 -28.44 -11.73 38.07
C MET A 1 -29.41 -10.70 37.52
N GLN A 2 -28.98 -9.80 36.66
CA GLN A 2 -29.87 -8.82 36.02
C GLN A 2 -30.33 -9.36 34.65
N PRO A 3 -31.59 -9.11 34.22
CA PRO A 3 -32.06 -9.59 32.94
C PRO A 3 -31.33 -8.92 31.76
N THR A 4 -31.01 -9.72 30.75
CA THR A 4 -30.31 -9.28 29.57
C THR A 4 -31.21 -9.12 28.33
N ARG A 5 -32.40 -9.80 28.33
CA ARG A 5 -33.40 -9.63 27.27
C ARG A 5 -34.82 -9.73 27.89
N GLY A 6 -35.59 -8.60 27.86
CA GLY A 6 -36.89 -8.55 28.55
C GLY A 6 -36.72 -8.84 30.05
N ASP A 7 -37.40 -9.84 30.55
CA ASP A 7 -37.26 -10.28 31.93
C ASP A 7 -36.32 -11.50 32.09
N ASN A 8 -35.72 -11.99 31.01
CA ASN A 8 -34.89 -13.17 30.99
C ASN A 8 -33.40 -12.84 31.05
N VAL A 9 -32.61 -13.72 31.68
CA VAL A 9 -31.15 -13.72 31.70
C VAL A 9 -30.68 -14.71 30.65
N LEU A 10 -30.36 -14.20 29.43
CA LEU A 10 -29.97 -15.03 28.32
C LEU A 10 -28.46 -14.91 28.01
N ASP A 11 -27.83 -13.79 28.37
CA ASP A 11 -26.42 -13.55 28.12
C ASP A 11 -25.65 -13.76 29.42
N LEU A 12 -24.68 -14.70 29.38
CA LEU A 12 -23.89 -15.12 30.54
C LEU A 12 -22.42 -14.82 30.28
N VAL A 13 -21.72 -14.37 31.31
CA VAL A 13 -20.25 -14.27 31.32
C VAL A 13 -19.75 -15.47 32.13
N LEU A 14 -19.09 -16.41 31.47
CA LEU A 14 -18.53 -17.61 32.06
C LEU A 14 -17.01 -17.50 32.14
N THR A 15 -16.45 -17.87 33.29
CA THR A 15 -15.01 -17.93 33.51
C THR A 15 -14.63 -19.13 34.33
N ASN A 16 -13.51 -19.75 34.03
CA ASN A 16 -12.91 -20.80 34.86
C ASN A 16 -12.01 -20.23 35.98
N GLU A 17 -11.78 -18.91 35.97
CA GLU A 17 -10.99 -18.20 36.99
C GLU A 17 -11.87 -17.19 37.74
N PRO A 18 -12.20 -17.43 39.01
CA PRO A 18 -13.16 -16.62 39.77
C PRO A 18 -12.80 -15.14 39.89
N PHE A 19 -11.53 -14.81 39.88
CA PHE A 19 -10.99 -13.42 40.03
C PHE A 19 -10.65 -12.74 38.72
N LEU A 20 -10.85 -13.41 37.58
CA LEU A 20 -10.50 -12.85 36.29
C LEU A 20 -11.43 -11.71 35.85
N ILE A 21 -12.67 -11.77 36.26
CA ILE A 21 -13.73 -10.85 35.84
C ILE A 21 -14.26 -10.06 37.05
N ASN A 22 -14.25 -8.73 36.87
CA ASN A 22 -14.81 -7.82 37.88
C ASN A 22 -15.79 -6.82 37.25
N ASN A 23 -16.61 -6.17 38.09
CA ASN A 23 -17.54 -5.12 37.70
C ASN A 23 -18.45 -5.48 36.52
N VAL A 24 -19.12 -6.64 36.60
CA VAL A 24 -20.11 -7.07 35.60
C VAL A 24 -21.36 -6.20 35.71
N GLU A 25 -21.66 -5.40 34.70
CA GLU A 25 -22.83 -4.53 34.64
C GLU A 25 -23.67 -4.80 33.41
N VAL A 26 -24.98 -4.82 33.56
CA VAL A 26 -25.93 -4.86 32.44
C VAL A 26 -26.27 -3.43 32.05
N CYS A 27 -25.86 -3.05 30.81
CA CYS A 27 -26.02 -1.72 30.26
C CYS A 27 -27.14 -1.66 29.21
N SER A 28 -27.48 -0.46 28.72
CA SER A 28 -28.49 -0.28 27.66
C SER A 28 -28.15 -1.09 26.42
N PRO A 29 -29.13 -1.59 25.66
CA PRO A 29 -28.91 -2.30 24.41
C PRO A 29 -28.04 -1.52 23.47
N PHE A 30 -27.08 -2.21 22.81
CA PHE A 30 -26.22 -1.61 21.81
C PHE A 30 -26.98 -1.42 20.50
N SER A 31 -27.06 -0.17 20.03
CA SER A 31 -27.74 0.20 18.76
C SER A 31 -29.22 -0.26 18.73
N THR A 32 -29.54 -1.22 17.87
CA THR A 32 -30.91 -1.74 17.64
C THR A 32 -31.14 -3.09 18.25
N SER A 33 -30.22 -3.61 19.05
CA SER A 33 -30.35 -4.91 19.73
C SER A 33 -31.52 -4.90 20.68
N ASP A 34 -32.23 -6.00 20.78
CA ASP A 34 -33.23 -6.30 21.81
C ASP A 34 -32.60 -6.90 23.08
N HIS A 35 -31.29 -7.26 23.01
CA HIS A 35 -30.50 -7.63 24.16
C HIS A 35 -29.83 -6.43 24.81
N ASN A 36 -29.74 -6.40 26.11
CA ASN A 36 -28.92 -5.48 26.87
C ASN A 36 -27.42 -5.82 26.65
N SER A 37 -26.54 -4.81 26.67
CA SER A 37 -25.10 -5.09 26.66
C SER A 37 -24.64 -5.46 28.07
N VAL A 38 -23.72 -6.42 28.13
CA VAL A 38 -23.03 -6.79 29.37
C VAL A 38 -21.60 -6.22 29.29
N GLU A 39 -21.28 -5.31 30.20
CA GLU A 39 -19.94 -4.71 30.30
C GLU A 39 -19.25 -5.28 31.55
N PHE A 40 -18.00 -5.69 31.44
CA PHE A 40 -17.20 -6.21 32.53
C PHE A 40 -15.72 -5.85 32.39
N GLN A 41 -14.99 -5.95 33.48
CA GLN A 41 -13.53 -5.71 33.50
C GLN A 41 -12.82 -7.06 33.64
N ILE A 42 -11.80 -7.27 32.82
CA ILE A 42 -10.91 -8.41 32.94
C ILE A 42 -9.67 -7.97 33.73
N ILE A 43 -9.42 -8.62 34.86
CA ILE A 43 -8.22 -8.41 35.67
C ILE A 43 -7.15 -9.38 35.16
N LEU A 44 -6.20 -8.87 34.39
CA LEU A 44 -5.03 -9.64 33.99
C LEU A 44 -3.95 -9.52 35.08
N ASN A 45 -3.78 -10.54 35.90
CA ASN A 45 -2.67 -10.62 36.81
C ASN A 45 -1.38 -10.81 36.00
N SER A 46 -0.61 -9.73 35.82
CA SER A 46 0.69 -9.76 35.17
C SER A 46 1.76 -10.30 36.13
N ALA A 47 1.67 -11.59 36.49
CA ALA A 47 2.81 -12.30 37.01
C ALA A 47 3.65 -12.78 35.82
N ASN A 48 4.76 -12.09 35.51
CA ASN A 48 5.84 -12.49 34.62
C ASN A 48 5.70 -12.31 33.10
N THR A 49 4.97 -11.33 32.64
CA THR A 49 5.40 -10.65 31.43
C THR A 49 5.26 -9.16 31.66
N SER A 50 6.38 -8.50 31.90
CA SER A 50 6.45 -7.05 31.84
C SER A 50 6.21 -6.62 30.37
N TYR A 51 4.99 -6.77 29.87
CA TYR A 51 4.51 -5.85 28.87
C TYR A 51 4.48 -4.48 29.55
N LYS A 52 5.64 -3.84 29.65
CA LYS A 52 5.66 -2.40 29.71
C LYS A 52 4.79 -2.00 28.50
N PHE A 53 3.54 -1.61 28.76
CA PHE A 53 2.91 -0.62 27.92
C PHE A 53 3.95 0.51 27.87
N SER A 54 4.80 0.46 26.88
CA SER A 54 5.70 1.51 26.53
C SER A 54 4.81 2.74 26.58
N SER A 55 5.13 3.65 27.45
CA SER A 55 4.51 4.98 27.53
C SER A 55 4.24 5.38 26.11
N LYS A 56 2.97 5.63 25.78
CA LYS A 56 2.52 6.01 24.43
C LYS A 56 3.46 7.07 23.93
N THR A 57 4.49 6.67 23.21
CA THR A 57 5.34 7.61 22.51
C THR A 57 4.40 8.33 21.56
N VAL A 58 4.10 9.57 21.90
CA VAL A 58 3.30 10.45 21.06
C VAL A 58 4.15 10.69 19.82
N THR A 59 4.01 9.82 18.84
CA THR A 59 4.67 10.03 17.56
C THR A 59 4.01 11.25 16.93
N SER A 60 4.77 12.33 16.79
CA SER A 60 4.35 13.52 16.06
C SER A 60 4.73 13.36 14.58
N ARG A 61 3.89 13.85 13.69
CA ARG A 61 4.16 13.89 12.24
C ARG A 61 3.86 15.27 11.67
N PRO A 62 4.56 15.71 10.63
CA PRO A 62 4.27 16.96 9.94
C PRO A 62 2.82 17.03 9.44
N ASN A 63 2.15 18.14 9.67
CA ASN A 63 0.78 18.39 9.25
C ASN A 63 0.73 19.38 8.07
N PHE A 64 0.96 18.89 6.88
CA PHE A 64 0.97 19.69 5.65
C PHE A 64 -0.35 20.41 5.32
N ASN A 65 -1.48 20.04 5.96
CA ASN A 65 -2.73 20.77 5.80
C ASN A 65 -2.72 22.15 6.51
N MET A 66 -1.83 22.31 7.49
CA MET A 66 -1.67 23.52 8.28
C MET A 66 -0.31 24.19 8.01
N ALA A 67 0.40 23.77 6.97
CA ALA A 67 1.69 24.33 6.59
C ALA A 67 1.54 25.76 6.08
N ASP A 68 2.50 26.60 6.41
CA ASP A 68 2.60 27.94 5.81
C ASP A 68 3.27 27.84 4.42
N TRP A 69 2.41 27.62 3.42
CA TRP A 69 2.90 27.44 2.05
C TRP A 69 3.55 28.68 1.45
N HIS A 70 3.16 29.87 1.89
CA HIS A 70 3.76 31.10 1.40
C HIS A 70 5.21 31.23 1.90
N ALA A 71 5.43 31.00 3.19
CA ALA A 71 6.76 30.99 3.78
C ALA A 71 7.65 29.89 3.18
N ILE A 72 7.10 28.68 2.92
CA ILE A 72 7.79 27.58 2.25
C ILE A 72 8.24 27.99 0.85
N GLU A 73 7.37 28.63 0.06
CA GLU A 73 7.70 29.08 -1.30
C GLU A 73 8.80 30.14 -1.28
N LEU A 74 8.72 31.14 -0.40
CA LEU A 74 9.76 32.15 -0.21
C LEU A 74 11.10 31.54 0.22
N TYR A 75 11.08 30.61 1.17
CA TYR A 75 12.30 29.91 1.60
C TYR A 75 12.95 29.19 0.42
N MET A 76 12.19 28.38 -0.31
CA MET A 76 12.71 27.58 -1.42
C MET A 76 13.18 28.46 -2.60
N GLN A 77 12.57 29.61 -2.81
CA GLN A 77 12.97 30.56 -3.85
C GLN A 77 14.33 31.19 -3.54
N ASN A 78 14.66 31.39 -2.27
CA ASN A 78 15.90 32.02 -1.81
C ASN A 78 17.07 31.05 -1.63
N VAL A 79 16.85 29.73 -1.80
CA VAL A 79 17.91 28.73 -1.72
C VAL A 79 18.79 28.79 -2.97
N ASP A 80 20.05 29.17 -2.81
CA ASP A 80 21.06 29.02 -3.88
C ASP A 80 21.57 27.58 -3.92
N TRP A 81 20.93 26.76 -4.74
CA TRP A 81 21.28 25.36 -4.90
C TRP A 81 22.67 25.12 -5.48
N ASN A 82 23.20 26.07 -6.27
CA ASN A 82 24.56 25.97 -6.77
C ASN A 82 25.57 26.11 -5.62
N TYR A 83 25.32 27.07 -4.71
CA TYR A 83 26.12 27.20 -3.51
C TYR A 83 25.99 25.97 -2.59
N VAL A 84 24.77 25.46 -2.38
CA VAL A 84 24.52 24.28 -1.53
C VAL A 84 25.31 23.06 -2.01
N PHE A 85 25.46 22.87 -3.31
CA PHE A 85 26.15 21.73 -3.91
C PHE A 85 27.62 21.98 -4.24
N SER A 86 28.11 23.24 -4.21
CA SER A 86 29.47 23.60 -4.64
C SER A 86 30.56 22.96 -3.80
N GLU A 87 30.32 22.76 -2.52
CA GLU A 87 31.31 22.19 -1.59
C GLU A 87 31.20 20.65 -1.48
N CYS A 88 30.25 20.03 -2.19
CA CYS A 88 30.05 18.59 -2.11
C CYS A 88 31.08 17.86 -2.98
N THR A 89 31.78 16.90 -2.39
CA THR A 89 32.81 16.08 -3.06
C THR A 89 32.28 14.72 -3.48
N SER A 90 31.10 14.32 -2.97
CA SER A 90 30.48 13.01 -3.23
C SER A 90 28.97 13.10 -3.44
N CYS A 91 28.41 12.10 -4.13
CA CYS A 91 26.96 11.96 -4.29
C CYS A 91 26.22 11.85 -2.95
N ALA A 92 26.82 11.25 -1.94
CA ALA A 92 26.26 11.15 -0.60
C ALA A 92 26.11 12.54 0.03
N GLU A 93 27.12 13.37 -0.04
CA GLU A 93 27.07 14.74 0.48
C GLU A 93 26.02 15.59 -0.25
N VAL A 94 25.90 15.46 -1.58
CA VAL A 94 24.83 16.13 -2.35
C VAL A 94 23.46 15.72 -1.85
N SER A 95 23.25 14.41 -1.60
CA SER A 95 22.02 13.88 -1.01
C SER A 95 21.74 14.49 0.37
N ASP A 96 22.73 14.43 1.26
CA ASP A 96 22.59 14.89 2.65
C ASP A 96 22.30 16.40 2.72
N ARG A 97 22.99 17.21 1.92
CA ARG A 97 22.73 18.66 1.81
C ARG A 97 21.32 18.95 1.29
N PHE A 98 20.88 18.23 0.26
CA PHE A 98 19.51 18.38 -0.24
C PHE A 98 18.48 18.06 0.82
N TYR A 99 18.61 16.92 1.51
CA TYR A 99 17.69 16.55 2.58
C TYR A 99 17.77 17.50 3.79
N ALA A 100 18.94 18.04 4.13
CA ALA A 100 19.08 19.02 5.18
C ALA A 100 18.25 20.28 4.92
N VAL A 101 18.36 20.87 3.73
CA VAL A 101 17.59 22.06 3.32
C VAL A 101 16.07 21.77 3.33
N VAL A 102 15.66 20.62 2.77
CA VAL A 102 14.25 20.23 2.71
C VAL A 102 13.69 20.02 4.13
N ASN A 103 14.42 19.32 4.99
CA ASN A 103 14.01 19.05 6.37
C ASN A 103 13.96 20.31 7.21
N GLU A 104 14.93 21.23 7.06
CA GLU A 104 14.92 22.52 7.73
C GLU A 104 13.67 23.33 7.37
N CYS A 105 13.36 23.44 6.09
CA CYS A 105 12.15 24.11 5.62
C CYS A 105 10.88 23.47 6.21
N ILE A 106 10.80 22.14 6.25
CA ILE A 106 9.65 21.43 6.83
C ILE A 106 9.56 21.68 8.33
N GLN A 107 10.67 21.69 9.06
CA GLN A 107 10.69 21.95 10.51
C GLN A 107 10.25 23.38 10.85
N LEU A 108 10.65 24.37 10.05
CA LEU A 108 10.34 25.76 10.28
C LEU A 108 8.85 26.10 9.99
N TYR A 109 8.28 25.54 8.91
CA TYR A 109 7.00 26.02 8.37
C TYR A 109 5.88 24.98 8.36
N VAL A 110 6.14 23.74 8.81
CA VAL A 110 5.11 22.69 8.87
C VAL A 110 4.89 22.28 10.34
N PRO A 111 3.73 22.65 10.95
CA PRO A 111 3.47 22.28 12.32
C PRO A 111 3.34 20.77 12.53
N LEU A 112 3.81 20.29 13.67
CA LEU A 112 3.69 18.89 14.05
C LEU A 112 2.29 18.58 14.59
N LYS A 113 1.74 17.46 14.19
CA LYS A 113 0.49 16.92 14.71
C LYS A 113 0.74 15.63 15.49
N ALA A 114 0.31 15.60 16.75
CA ALA A 114 0.34 14.38 17.56
C ALA A 114 -0.52 13.27 16.93
N VAL A 115 0.06 12.11 16.68
CA VAL A 115 -0.65 10.93 16.20
C VAL A 115 -1.18 10.17 17.42
N LYS A 116 -2.49 10.22 17.63
CA LYS A 116 -3.14 9.42 18.67
C LYS A 116 -3.36 8.00 18.14
N HIS A 117 -2.55 7.06 18.58
CA HIS A 117 -2.80 5.65 18.33
C HIS A 117 -3.98 5.17 19.19
N GLY A 118 -4.97 4.50 18.60
CA GLY A 118 -5.86 3.61 19.32
C GLY A 118 -7.27 4.05 19.66
N LYS A 119 -7.80 5.17 19.14
CA LYS A 119 -9.26 5.41 19.21
C LYS A 119 -9.82 5.55 17.80
N ALA A 120 -10.73 4.62 17.43
CA ALA A 120 -11.54 4.81 16.22
C ALA A 120 -12.18 6.21 16.26
N PRO A 121 -12.23 6.94 15.12
CA PRO A 121 -12.89 8.24 15.10
C PRO A 121 -14.31 8.06 15.59
N LYS A 122 -14.68 8.82 16.65
CA LYS A 122 -16.06 8.81 17.15
C LYS A 122 -16.96 9.23 15.99
N ARG A 123 -17.98 8.42 15.68
CA ARG A 123 -19.02 8.80 14.70
C ARG A 123 -19.65 10.12 15.16
N HIS A 124 -19.45 11.19 14.40
CA HIS A 124 -20.11 12.47 14.63
C HIS A 124 -21.52 12.40 14.06
N TYR A 125 -22.48 12.13 14.92
CA TYR A 125 -23.89 12.21 14.55
C TYR A 125 -24.38 13.66 14.49
N PRO A 126 -25.30 13.99 13.57
CA PRO A 126 -25.98 15.29 13.55
C PRO A 126 -26.68 15.58 14.87
N PRO A 127 -26.98 16.87 15.18
CA PRO A 127 -27.59 17.27 16.45
C PRO A 127 -28.89 16.54 16.79
N PHE A 128 -29.77 16.31 15.80
CA PHE A 128 -31.03 15.62 16.01
C PHE A 128 -30.86 14.15 16.43
N VAL A 129 -29.88 13.44 15.85
CA VAL A 129 -29.54 12.06 16.25
C VAL A 129 -28.98 12.04 17.67
N ARG A 130 -28.04 12.96 17.97
CA ARG A 130 -27.48 13.10 19.34
C ARG A 130 -28.57 13.33 20.39
N LYS A 131 -29.56 14.18 20.08
CA LYS A 131 -30.70 14.46 20.96
C LYS A 131 -31.53 13.18 21.22
N ALA A 132 -31.80 12.39 20.18
CA ALA A 132 -32.52 11.10 20.30
C ALA A 132 -31.73 10.08 21.13
N ILE A 133 -30.41 9.94 20.91
CA ILE A 133 -29.53 9.06 21.69
C ILE A 133 -29.52 9.47 23.17
N ASN A 134 -29.37 10.76 23.47
CA ASN A 134 -29.36 11.24 24.85
C ASN A 134 -30.69 11.01 25.56
N LYS A 135 -31.84 11.23 24.88
CA LYS A 135 -33.17 10.94 25.42
C LYS A 135 -33.32 9.45 25.73
N LYS A 136 -32.90 8.55 24.82
CA LYS A 136 -32.87 7.09 25.05
C LYS A 136 -32.04 6.75 26.29
N ARG A 137 -30.81 7.30 26.41
CA ARG A 137 -29.91 7.05 27.55
C ARG A 137 -30.49 7.55 28.89
N GLN A 138 -31.13 8.69 28.92
CA GLN A 138 -31.76 9.22 30.12
C GLN A 138 -32.91 8.31 30.58
N LEU A 139 -33.81 7.95 29.67
CA LEU A 139 -34.91 7.06 29.98
C LEU A 139 -34.43 5.67 30.45
N TRP A 140 -33.35 5.15 29.88
CA TRP A 140 -32.72 3.92 30.34
C TRP A 140 -32.20 4.04 31.79
N LYS A 141 -31.52 5.13 32.12
CA LYS A 141 -31.02 5.36 33.48
C LYS A 141 -32.17 5.41 34.49
N THR A 142 -33.31 6.00 34.14
CA THR A 142 -34.51 6.05 34.98
C THR A 142 -35.17 4.70 35.08
N LEU A 143 -35.29 3.98 33.97
CA LEU A 143 -35.88 2.63 33.94
C LEU A 143 -35.06 1.63 34.78
N ARG A 144 -33.72 1.74 34.82
CA ARG A 144 -32.89 0.90 35.74
C ARG A 144 -33.21 1.10 37.21
N LYS A 145 -33.59 2.35 37.58
CA LYS A 145 -33.92 2.66 38.97
C LYS A 145 -35.37 2.29 39.33
N PHE A 146 -36.31 2.55 38.42
CA PHE A 146 -37.75 2.45 38.63
C PHE A 146 -38.36 1.65 37.47
N ARG A 147 -38.55 0.36 37.65
CA ARG A 147 -39.14 -0.53 36.64
C ARG A 147 -40.65 -0.46 36.63
N THR A 148 -41.20 0.60 36.02
CA THR A 148 -42.65 0.73 35.85
C THR A 148 -43.06 0.41 34.40
N PRO A 149 -44.30 -0.14 34.17
CA PRO A 149 -44.81 -0.41 32.82
C PRO A 149 -44.82 0.85 31.94
N GLU A 150 -45.14 2.00 32.52
CA GLU A 150 -45.17 3.29 31.82
C GLU A 150 -43.78 3.72 31.35
N LEU A 151 -42.77 3.63 32.22
CA LEU A 151 -41.38 3.94 31.86
C LEU A 151 -40.85 2.99 30.79
N THR A 152 -41.22 1.73 30.83
CA THR A 152 -40.90 0.72 29.82
C THR A 152 -41.49 1.09 28.47
N ALA A 153 -42.75 1.52 28.41
CA ALA A 153 -43.40 2.00 27.20
C ALA A 153 -42.71 3.24 26.64
N ARG A 154 -42.42 4.23 27.47
CA ARG A 154 -41.70 5.47 27.09
C ARG A 154 -40.29 5.17 26.57
N TYR A 155 -39.57 4.21 27.17
CA TYR A 155 -38.26 3.78 26.70
C TYR A 155 -38.34 3.10 25.32
N ARG A 156 -39.34 2.21 25.10
CA ARG A 156 -39.58 1.56 23.79
C ARG A 156 -39.88 2.59 22.70
N VAL A 157 -40.65 3.63 22.99
CA VAL A 157 -40.90 4.73 22.05
C VAL A 157 -39.57 5.50 21.72
N ALA A 158 -38.78 5.78 22.75
CA ALA A 158 -37.48 6.47 22.55
C ALA A 158 -36.49 5.58 21.76
N CYS A 159 -36.51 4.27 21.92
CA CYS A 159 -35.71 3.35 21.10
C CYS A 159 -36.12 3.41 19.60
N LYS A 160 -37.45 3.38 19.32
CA LYS A 160 -37.97 3.50 17.95
C LYS A 160 -37.58 4.84 17.34
N ALA A 161 -37.74 5.94 18.07
CA ALA A 161 -37.36 7.28 17.60
C ALA A 161 -35.83 7.41 17.36
N CYS A 162 -35.01 6.82 18.22
CA CYS A 162 -33.57 6.81 18.05
C CYS A 162 -33.17 6.02 16.80
N ARG A 163 -33.77 4.86 16.55
CA ARG A 163 -33.54 4.05 15.34
C ARG A 163 -33.95 4.82 14.09
N ALA A 164 -35.12 5.43 14.08
CA ALA A 164 -35.58 6.25 12.95
C ALA A 164 -34.63 7.42 12.64
N ALA A 165 -34.16 8.12 13.68
CA ALA A 165 -33.21 9.24 13.51
C ALA A 165 -31.86 8.80 12.95
N VAL A 166 -31.33 7.64 13.36
CA VAL A 166 -30.09 7.09 12.81
C VAL A 166 -30.27 6.69 11.35
N ASN A 167 -31.33 5.96 11.01
CA ASN A 167 -31.62 5.55 9.64
C ASN A 167 -31.82 6.75 8.70
N GLU A 168 -32.53 7.76 9.16
CA GLU A 168 -32.73 8.99 8.40
C GLU A 168 -31.39 9.73 8.15
N SER A 169 -30.51 9.78 9.15
CA SER A 169 -29.18 10.37 8.99
C SER A 169 -28.30 9.57 7.99
N GLU A 170 -28.37 8.24 8.02
CA GLU A 170 -27.65 7.40 7.06
C GLU A 170 -28.19 7.59 5.64
N LYS A 171 -29.51 7.60 5.48
CA LYS A 171 -30.16 7.83 4.18
C LYS A 171 -29.78 9.19 3.59
N ARG A 172 -29.88 10.28 4.37
CA ARG A 172 -29.47 11.62 3.92
C ARG A 172 -28.01 11.66 3.49
N PHE A 173 -27.13 10.94 4.19
CA PHE A 173 -25.72 10.84 3.82
C PHE A 173 -25.55 10.05 2.51
N GLU A 174 -26.24 8.92 2.35
CA GLU A 174 -26.22 8.11 1.12
C GLU A 174 -26.75 8.91 -0.07
N ASP A 175 -27.88 9.60 0.07
CA ASP A 175 -28.44 10.48 -0.96
C ASP A 175 -27.44 11.57 -1.36
N SER A 176 -26.75 12.18 -0.39
CA SER A 176 -25.72 13.19 -0.66
C SER A 176 -24.52 12.64 -1.44
N LEU A 177 -24.16 11.37 -1.24
CA LEU A 177 -23.07 10.74 -2.00
C LEU A 177 -23.45 10.51 -3.47
N VAL A 178 -24.74 10.18 -3.72
CA VAL A 178 -25.27 9.99 -5.09
C VAL A 178 -25.36 11.34 -5.79
N GLN A 179 -25.97 12.36 -5.15
CA GLN A 179 -26.17 13.68 -5.73
C GLN A 179 -24.87 14.43 -6.04
N ASN A 180 -23.82 14.25 -5.21
CA ASN A 180 -22.53 14.93 -5.42
C ASN A 180 -21.68 14.31 -6.55
N GLY A 181 -22.12 13.24 -7.21
CA GLY A 181 -21.44 12.60 -8.36
C GLY A 181 -20.01 12.13 -8.11
N ASN A 182 -19.54 12.12 -6.86
CA ASN A 182 -18.17 11.72 -6.52
C ASN A 182 -18.06 10.21 -6.33
N LEU A 183 -17.87 9.50 -7.44
CA LEU A 183 -17.70 8.04 -7.48
C LEU A 183 -16.67 7.52 -6.47
N GLY A 184 -15.57 8.25 -6.28
CA GLY A 184 -14.52 7.83 -5.33
C GLY A 184 -14.99 7.84 -3.86
N LYS A 185 -15.85 8.79 -3.47
CA LYS A 185 -16.47 8.82 -2.13
C LYS A 185 -17.53 7.73 -1.99
N PHE A 186 -18.33 7.52 -3.03
CA PHE A 186 -19.36 6.48 -3.08
C PHE A 186 -18.75 5.08 -2.91
N PHE A 187 -17.77 4.71 -3.75
CA PHE A 187 -17.10 3.41 -3.66
C PHE A 187 -16.35 3.22 -2.33
N ARG A 188 -15.76 4.29 -1.76
CA ARG A 188 -15.12 4.20 -0.44
C ARG A 188 -16.14 3.93 0.66
N TYR A 189 -17.30 4.57 0.61
CA TYR A 189 -18.38 4.32 1.56
C TYR A 189 -18.92 2.89 1.44
N GLY A 190 -19.20 2.43 0.21
CA GLY A 190 -19.62 1.06 -0.06
C GLY A 190 -18.59 0.04 0.46
N SER A 191 -17.32 0.20 0.11
CA SER A 191 -16.26 -0.67 0.60
C SER A 191 -16.10 -0.66 2.13
N ALA A 192 -16.30 0.49 2.78
CA ALA A 192 -16.25 0.58 4.25
C ALA A 192 -17.46 -0.08 4.93
N LYS A 193 -18.62 -0.10 4.27
CA LYS A 193 -19.86 -0.71 4.77
C LYS A 193 -19.88 -2.23 4.61
N PHE A 194 -19.32 -2.73 3.49
CA PHE A 194 -19.28 -4.16 3.16
C PHE A 194 -17.98 -4.85 3.57
N SER A 195 -16.88 -4.12 3.64
CA SER A 195 -15.61 -4.63 4.14
C SER A 195 -15.35 -3.99 5.50
N GLY A 196 -15.29 -4.79 6.57
CA GLY A 196 -14.75 -4.33 7.85
C GLY A 196 -13.37 -3.69 7.65
N LYS A 197 -12.86 -2.94 8.61
CA LYS A 197 -11.47 -2.44 8.57
C LYS A 197 -10.57 -3.61 8.22
N LYS A 198 -9.89 -3.53 7.07
CA LYS A 198 -8.90 -4.52 6.62
C LYS A 198 -7.59 -4.35 7.41
N ASN A 199 -7.65 -4.49 8.73
CA ASN A 199 -6.45 -4.72 9.52
C ASN A 199 -6.03 -6.18 9.29
N VAL A 200 -4.74 -6.44 9.36
CA VAL A 200 -4.24 -7.81 9.36
C VAL A 200 -4.88 -8.54 10.54
N GLY A 201 -5.65 -9.58 10.27
CA GLY A 201 -6.28 -10.42 11.28
C GLY A 201 -5.26 -11.12 12.18
N ALA A 202 -5.72 -12.02 13.04
CA ALA A 202 -4.82 -12.93 13.72
C ALA A 202 -4.09 -13.79 12.70
N LEU A 203 -2.79 -14.01 12.87
CA LEU A 203 -1.96 -14.83 11.98
C LEU A 203 -1.50 -16.10 12.69
N VAL A 204 -1.42 -17.17 11.93
CA VAL A 204 -0.84 -18.43 12.38
C VAL A 204 0.67 -18.42 12.06
N ASP A 205 1.50 -18.69 13.07
CA ASP A 205 2.94 -18.82 12.90
C ASP A 205 3.34 -20.19 12.32
N SER A 206 4.64 -20.41 12.11
CA SER A 206 5.19 -21.67 11.58
C SER A 206 4.93 -22.89 12.47
N VAL A 207 4.61 -22.68 13.75
CA VAL A 207 4.34 -23.74 14.74
C VAL A 207 2.82 -23.99 14.88
N GLY A 208 1.98 -23.23 14.15
CA GLY A 208 0.52 -23.36 14.21
C GLY A 208 -0.15 -22.52 15.31
N VAL A 209 0.58 -21.63 15.99
CA VAL A 209 0.04 -20.78 17.05
C VAL A 209 -0.54 -19.50 16.47
N LEU A 210 -1.79 -19.21 16.83
CA LEU A 210 -2.50 -17.99 16.41
C LEU A 210 -2.07 -16.79 17.27
N THR A 211 -1.62 -15.71 16.64
CA THR A 211 -1.21 -14.48 17.33
C THR A 211 -1.98 -13.25 16.87
N ASN A 212 -2.30 -12.37 17.82
CA ASN A 212 -2.86 -11.04 17.56
C ASN A 212 -1.87 -9.91 17.82
N ASP A 213 -0.68 -10.22 18.37
CA ASP A 213 0.34 -9.21 18.62
C ASP A 213 0.85 -8.60 17.31
N PRO A 214 0.75 -7.26 17.11
CA PRO A 214 1.13 -6.63 15.85
C PRO A 214 2.60 -6.80 15.48
N THR A 215 3.51 -6.78 16.47
CA THR A 215 4.95 -6.98 16.25
C THR A 215 5.22 -8.39 15.73
N ARG A 216 4.63 -9.39 16.39
CA ARG A 216 4.77 -10.79 15.97
C ARG A 216 4.12 -11.04 14.62
N LYS A 217 2.98 -10.41 14.31
CA LYS A 217 2.37 -10.45 12.97
C LYS A 217 3.29 -9.88 11.90
N ALA A 218 3.96 -8.75 12.18
CA ALA A 218 4.91 -8.15 11.24
C ALA A 218 6.08 -9.10 10.97
N GLU A 219 6.60 -9.76 12.01
CA GLU A 219 7.71 -10.71 11.88
C GLU A 219 7.31 -11.97 11.10
N ILE A 220 6.15 -12.57 11.39
CA ILE A 220 5.62 -13.74 10.65
C ILE A 220 5.49 -13.42 9.15
N LEU A 221 4.97 -12.24 8.81
CA LEU A 221 4.83 -11.83 7.41
C LEU A 221 6.20 -11.55 6.77
N SER A 222 7.15 -10.96 7.51
CA SER A 222 8.51 -10.73 7.05
C SER A 222 9.20 -12.05 6.68
N GLN A 223 9.17 -13.03 7.56
CA GLN A 223 9.73 -14.36 7.32
C GLN A 223 9.07 -15.05 6.13
N HIS A 224 7.72 -14.95 6.02
CA HIS A 224 7.00 -15.49 4.89
C HIS A 224 7.39 -14.82 3.56
N PHE A 225 7.54 -13.49 3.53
CA PHE A 225 7.94 -12.78 2.30
C PHE A 225 9.38 -13.09 1.91
N GLN A 226 10.29 -13.25 2.88
CA GLN A 226 11.65 -13.68 2.63
C GLN A 226 11.72 -15.09 2.04
N SER A 227 10.86 -16.03 2.48
CA SER A 227 10.81 -17.39 1.92
C SER A 227 10.38 -17.45 0.46
N ASN A 228 9.90 -16.32 -0.11
CA ASN A 228 9.52 -16.18 -1.51
C ASN A 228 10.70 -15.86 -2.43
N PHE A 229 11.84 -15.45 -1.87
CA PHE A 229 12.99 -15.08 -2.66
C PHE A 229 13.64 -16.30 -3.31
N THR A 230 14.19 -16.09 -4.50
CA THR A 230 14.89 -17.10 -5.27
C THR A 230 16.38 -16.81 -5.24
N PHE A 231 17.17 -17.82 -4.86
CA PHE A 231 18.61 -17.70 -4.94
C PHE A 231 19.08 -18.02 -6.37
N ASP A 232 20.11 -17.29 -6.83
CA ASP A 232 20.73 -17.58 -8.12
C ASP A 232 21.48 -18.91 -8.04
N ASN A 233 21.09 -19.86 -8.89
CA ASN A 233 21.75 -21.16 -9.00
C ASN A 233 22.99 -21.12 -9.90
N LEU A 234 23.39 -19.94 -10.38
CA LEU A 234 24.54 -19.70 -11.26
C LEU A 234 24.49 -20.47 -12.62
N ASP A 235 23.37 -21.09 -12.94
CA ASP A 235 23.21 -21.77 -14.23
C ASP A 235 23.29 -20.76 -15.39
N ASN A 236 23.88 -21.19 -16.49
CA ASN A 236 23.96 -20.39 -17.70
C ASN A 236 22.55 -20.07 -18.20
N CYS A 237 22.26 -18.80 -18.32
CA CYS A 237 21.04 -18.33 -18.95
C CYS A 237 21.33 -18.21 -20.45
N ASN A 238 20.70 -19.02 -21.28
CA ASN A 238 20.71 -18.82 -22.73
C ASN A 238 19.89 -17.58 -23.06
N VAL A 239 20.52 -16.41 -23.01
CA VAL A 239 19.86 -15.16 -23.37
C VAL A 239 19.91 -15.03 -24.88
N ARG A 240 18.76 -15.22 -25.52
CA ARG A 240 18.61 -14.92 -26.95
C ARG A 240 18.57 -13.39 -27.09
N GLY A 241 19.64 -12.79 -27.61
CA GLY A 241 19.70 -11.35 -27.82
C GLY A 241 18.81 -10.92 -28.99
N HIS A 242 17.92 -9.99 -28.74
CA HIS A 242 17.32 -9.21 -29.83
C HIS A 242 18.38 -8.19 -30.26
N ARG A 243 19.06 -8.43 -31.36
CA ARG A 243 20.09 -7.53 -31.89
C ARG A 243 19.41 -6.35 -32.58
N SER A 244 18.92 -5.37 -31.82
CA SER A 244 18.72 -4.03 -32.37
C SER A 244 20.10 -3.40 -32.51
N GLY A 245 20.40 -2.82 -33.65
CA GLY A 245 21.70 -2.12 -33.86
C GLY A 245 21.82 -0.85 -33.03
N GLN A 246 20.82 -0.46 -32.28
CA GLN A 246 20.76 0.69 -31.38
C GLN A 246 20.98 0.24 -29.95
N ILE A 247 21.68 1.06 -29.17
CA ILE A 247 21.87 0.85 -27.73
C ILE A 247 21.28 2.01 -26.94
N LEU A 248 20.85 1.73 -25.71
CA LEU A 248 20.42 2.72 -24.72
C LEU A 248 21.35 2.62 -23.51
N ASP A 249 22.24 3.57 -23.35
CA ASP A 249 23.24 3.62 -22.28
C ASP A 249 23.14 4.85 -21.39
N ASN A 250 22.40 5.86 -21.84
CA ASN A 250 22.26 7.14 -21.15
C ASN A 250 20.81 7.58 -20.98
N VAL A 251 20.55 8.39 -19.96
CA VAL A 251 19.26 9.04 -19.70
C VAL A 251 19.50 10.47 -19.24
N ASP A 252 18.85 11.43 -19.90
CA ASP A 252 19.00 12.84 -19.57
C ASP A 252 18.00 13.28 -18.49
N PHE A 253 18.51 13.92 -17.45
CA PHE A 253 17.72 14.50 -16.37
C PHE A 253 17.66 16.02 -16.51
N THR A 254 16.66 16.53 -17.23
CA THR A 254 16.42 17.97 -17.34
C THR A 254 15.41 18.46 -16.31
N ALA A 255 15.51 19.73 -15.89
CA ALA A 255 14.56 20.33 -14.95
C ALA A 255 13.12 20.21 -15.44
N ALA A 256 12.87 20.33 -16.75
CA ALA A 256 11.54 20.18 -17.35
C ALA A 256 10.98 18.75 -17.18
N ARG A 257 11.81 17.73 -17.36
CA ARG A 257 11.41 16.32 -17.17
C ARG A 257 11.11 16.03 -15.70
N VAL A 258 11.94 16.55 -14.80
CA VAL A 258 11.74 16.44 -13.36
C VAL A 258 10.46 17.15 -12.94
N GLU A 259 10.20 18.37 -13.40
CA GLU A 259 8.96 19.09 -13.10
C GLU A 259 7.72 18.34 -13.60
N LYS A 260 7.78 17.78 -14.81
CA LYS A 260 6.71 16.93 -15.36
C LYS A 260 6.45 15.71 -14.48
N ALA A 261 7.49 15.06 -13.97
CA ALA A 261 7.38 13.91 -13.07
C ALA A 261 6.79 14.32 -11.71
N LEU A 262 7.27 15.40 -11.11
CA LEU A 262 6.73 15.99 -9.87
C LEU A 262 5.23 16.34 -10.01
N ASN A 263 4.82 16.86 -11.16
CA ASN A 263 3.43 17.23 -11.43
C ASN A 263 2.48 16.01 -11.45
N LYS A 264 2.97 14.84 -11.87
CA LYS A 264 2.21 13.58 -11.89
C LYS A 264 1.99 12.96 -10.48
N LEU A 265 2.69 13.44 -9.43
CA LEU A 265 2.61 12.87 -8.10
C LEU A 265 1.19 12.89 -7.53
N LYS A 266 0.79 11.77 -6.92
CA LYS A 266 -0.45 11.65 -6.14
C LYS A 266 -0.18 12.11 -4.71
N THR A 267 -0.72 13.26 -4.31
CA THR A 267 -0.44 13.93 -3.04
C THR A 267 -0.97 13.22 -1.78
N LYS A 268 -1.82 12.20 -1.93
CA LYS A 268 -2.41 11.42 -0.81
C LYS A 268 -1.72 10.09 -0.56
N THR A 269 -0.62 9.81 -1.23
CA THR A 269 0.16 8.59 -1.00
C THR A 269 1.02 8.75 0.25
N ALA A 270 1.30 7.64 0.91
CA ALA A 270 2.27 7.61 2.01
C ALA A 270 3.67 7.94 1.48
N GLY A 271 4.46 8.66 2.25
CA GLY A 271 5.88 8.84 1.97
C GLY A 271 6.66 7.54 2.16
N GLY A 272 7.87 7.49 1.61
CA GLY A 272 8.81 6.40 1.82
C GLY A 272 9.57 6.50 3.15
N PRO A 273 10.62 5.68 3.32
CA PRO A 273 11.49 5.73 4.49
C PRO A 273 12.18 7.08 4.71
N ASP A 274 12.45 7.84 3.65
CA ASP A 274 13.00 9.19 3.68
C ASP A 274 12.08 10.25 4.32
N GLY A 275 10.82 9.92 4.61
CA GLY A 275 9.87 10.81 5.26
C GLY A 275 9.39 11.99 4.40
N VAL A 276 9.88 12.18 3.18
CA VAL A 276 9.54 13.32 2.33
C VAL A 276 8.13 13.20 1.76
N SER A 277 7.31 14.22 1.99
CA SER A 277 5.92 14.24 1.57
C SER A 277 5.75 14.46 0.06
N PRO A 278 5.00 13.60 -0.65
CA PRO A 278 4.65 13.83 -2.04
C PRO A 278 3.90 15.15 -2.27
N LEU A 279 3.15 15.62 -1.27
CA LEU A 279 2.46 16.92 -1.34
C LEU A 279 3.47 18.08 -1.33
N PHE A 280 4.49 18.02 -0.47
CA PHE A 280 5.57 19.01 -0.42
C PHE A 280 6.29 19.08 -1.76
N LEU A 281 6.77 17.95 -2.26
CA LEU A 281 7.48 17.87 -3.53
C LEU A 281 6.65 18.45 -4.70
N LYS A 282 5.36 18.11 -4.76
CA LYS A 282 4.48 18.61 -5.82
C LYS A 282 4.24 20.12 -5.73
N ARG A 283 4.10 20.67 -4.51
CA ARG A 283 3.90 22.10 -4.29
C ARG A 283 5.16 22.90 -4.64
N CYS A 284 6.32 22.41 -4.21
CA CYS A 284 7.60 23.09 -4.43
C CYS A 284 8.25 22.74 -5.77
N LYS A 285 7.55 22.10 -6.72
CA LYS A 285 8.11 21.56 -7.98
C LYS A 285 8.94 22.58 -8.77
N ARG A 286 8.51 23.86 -8.82
CA ARG A 286 9.23 24.94 -9.56
C ARG A 286 10.63 25.21 -9.01
N TYR A 287 10.78 25.10 -7.68
CA TYR A 287 12.03 25.37 -6.99
C TYR A 287 12.91 24.13 -6.85
N LEU A 288 12.29 22.93 -6.90
CA LEU A 288 12.98 21.67 -6.72
C LEU A 288 13.37 20.98 -8.03
N SER A 289 12.81 21.38 -9.18
CA SER A 289 13.08 20.72 -10.47
C SER A 289 14.54 20.83 -10.92
N ALA A 290 15.17 22.00 -10.76
CA ALA A 290 16.55 22.22 -11.14
C ALA A 290 17.55 21.47 -10.23
N PRO A 291 17.51 21.62 -8.88
CA PRO A 291 18.43 20.89 -8.00
C PRO A 291 18.23 19.37 -8.09
N LEU A 292 17.02 18.88 -8.25
CA LEU A 292 16.76 17.46 -8.45
C LEU A 292 17.31 16.96 -9.79
N ALA A 293 17.28 17.77 -10.86
CA ALA A 293 17.88 17.40 -12.13
C ALA A 293 19.40 17.23 -12.01
N ILE A 294 20.09 18.15 -11.31
CA ILE A 294 21.51 18.05 -11.01
C ILE A 294 21.79 16.78 -10.18
N MET A 295 21.06 16.59 -9.10
CA MET A 295 21.23 15.45 -8.20
C MET A 295 21.01 14.11 -8.92
N PHE A 296 19.93 13.98 -9.70
CA PHE A 296 19.64 12.76 -10.46
C PHE A 296 20.70 12.49 -11.55
N GLY A 297 21.21 13.54 -12.22
CA GLY A 297 22.30 13.41 -13.17
C GLY A 297 23.56 12.86 -12.52
N LEU A 298 23.96 13.39 -11.38
CA LEU A 298 25.11 12.90 -10.60
C LEU A 298 24.91 11.46 -10.12
N PHE A 299 23.73 11.14 -9.59
CA PHE A 299 23.42 9.79 -9.11
C PHE A 299 23.41 8.77 -10.24
N PHE A 300 22.95 9.17 -11.42
CA PHE A 300 22.97 8.31 -12.61
C PHE A 300 24.39 8.08 -13.11
N GLU A 301 25.18 9.15 -13.22
CA GLU A 301 26.57 9.10 -13.70
C GLU A 301 27.45 8.17 -12.86
N HIS A 302 27.26 8.20 -11.54
CA HIS A 302 28.03 7.40 -10.59
C HIS A 302 27.32 6.11 -10.16
N SER A 303 26.18 5.76 -10.76
CA SER A 303 25.35 4.61 -10.37
C SER A 303 25.08 4.58 -8.86
N PHE A 304 24.88 5.76 -8.27
CA PHE A 304 24.70 5.94 -6.82
C PHE A 304 23.22 6.01 -6.46
N LEU A 305 22.85 5.35 -5.36
CA LEU A 305 21.55 5.52 -4.70
C LEU A 305 21.78 5.79 -3.20
N PRO A 306 21.16 6.83 -2.64
CA PRO A 306 21.16 7.04 -1.19
C PRO A 306 20.63 5.81 -0.45
N PHE A 307 21.17 5.53 0.72
CA PHE A 307 20.78 4.35 1.51
C PHE A 307 19.27 4.27 1.75
N ASP A 308 18.62 5.39 2.10
CA ASP A 308 17.18 5.44 2.31
C ASP A 308 16.36 5.03 1.08
N TRP A 309 16.91 5.20 -0.15
CA TRP A 309 16.22 4.78 -1.37
C TRP A 309 16.27 3.28 -1.60
N LEU A 310 17.20 2.60 -0.97
CA LEU A 310 17.29 1.15 -0.97
C LEU A 310 16.38 0.49 0.08
N LEU A 311 15.85 1.28 1.01
CA LEU A 311 14.92 0.82 2.04
C LEU A 311 13.48 0.81 1.53
N ALA A 312 12.69 -0.14 2.01
CA ALA A 312 11.26 -0.21 1.74
C ALA A 312 10.46 -0.63 2.98
N TYR A 313 9.41 0.13 3.31
CA TYR A 313 8.37 -0.37 4.20
C TYR A 313 7.39 -1.24 3.42
N VAL A 314 7.16 -2.46 3.88
CA VAL A 314 6.23 -3.40 3.25
C VAL A 314 4.90 -3.38 3.97
N SER A 315 3.83 -3.02 3.24
CA SER A 315 2.47 -3.10 3.72
C SER A 315 1.82 -4.39 3.22
N PRO A 316 1.43 -5.31 4.12
CA PRO A 316 0.75 -6.54 3.70
C PRO A 316 -0.70 -6.26 3.28
N ILE A 317 -1.07 -6.70 2.07
CA ILE A 317 -2.43 -6.58 1.56
C ILE A 317 -3.04 -7.96 1.41
N PHE A 318 -4.17 -8.20 2.09
CA PHE A 318 -4.91 -9.45 1.98
C PHE A 318 -5.46 -9.65 0.55
N LYS A 319 -5.20 -10.82 -0.04
CA LYS A 319 -5.61 -11.20 -1.40
C LYS A 319 -6.98 -11.88 -1.40
N LYS A 320 -7.04 -13.09 -0.85
CA LYS A 320 -8.23 -13.97 -0.78
C LYS A 320 -7.93 -15.15 0.14
N GLY A 321 -8.97 -15.92 0.48
CA GLY A 321 -8.82 -17.15 1.26
C GLY A 321 -8.88 -16.90 2.77
N ASP A 322 -8.16 -17.70 3.54
CA ASP A 322 -8.10 -17.61 4.98
C ASP A 322 -7.16 -16.48 5.42
N SER A 323 -7.70 -15.47 6.11
CA SER A 323 -6.94 -14.30 6.56
C SER A 323 -5.92 -14.58 7.67
N SER A 324 -5.95 -15.79 8.25
CA SER A 324 -4.96 -16.21 9.25
C SER A 324 -3.65 -16.70 8.63
N LYS A 325 -3.63 -17.00 7.33
CA LYS A 325 -2.47 -17.54 6.63
C LYS A 325 -1.61 -16.45 5.99
N PRO A 326 -0.31 -16.32 6.31
CA PRO A 326 0.60 -15.35 5.71
C PRO A 326 0.66 -15.43 4.18
N SER A 327 0.51 -16.62 3.59
CA SER A 327 0.52 -16.85 2.14
C SER A 327 -0.62 -16.14 1.38
N ASN A 328 -1.66 -15.70 2.08
CA ASN A 328 -2.79 -14.99 1.50
C ASN A 328 -2.61 -13.46 1.50
N TYR A 329 -1.41 -12.98 1.84
CA TYR A 329 -1.04 -11.57 1.79
C TYR A 329 -0.01 -11.30 0.69
N ARG A 330 -0.15 -10.13 0.04
CA ARG A 330 0.83 -9.61 -0.92
C ARG A 330 1.68 -8.53 -0.26
N PRO A 331 3.01 -8.52 -0.46
CA PRO A 331 3.88 -7.44 -0.01
C PRO A 331 3.77 -6.25 -0.97
N ILE A 332 3.34 -5.09 -0.48
CA ILE A 332 3.43 -3.84 -1.25
C ILE A 332 4.50 -2.96 -0.65
N SER A 333 5.56 -2.72 -1.41
CA SER A 333 6.72 -1.94 -1.00
C SER A 333 6.43 -0.44 -1.12
N LEU A 334 6.58 0.28 -0.02
CA LEU A 334 6.54 1.73 0.05
C LEU A 334 7.98 2.24 -0.01
N THR A 335 8.45 2.57 -1.21
CA THR A 335 9.78 3.13 -1.49
C THR A 335 9.75 4.65 -1.50
N CYS A 336 10.91 5.31 -1.43
CA CYS A 336 11.05 6.76 -1.37
C CYS A 336 10.45 7.45 -2.59
N THR A 337 9.82 8.60 -2.36
CA THR A 337 9.13 9.34 -3.43
C THR A 337 10.12 9.93 -4.43
N LEU A 338 11.27 10.42 -3.97
CA LEU A 338 12.32 10.97 -4.83
C LEU A 338 12.90 9.89 -5.75
N CYS A 339 13.15 8.67 -5.22
CA CYS A 339 13.54 7.53 -6.03
C CYS A 339 12.51 7.25 -7.15
N LYS A 340 11.20 7.22 -6.81
CA LYS A 340 10.12 7.02 -7.80
C LYS A 340 10.09 8.08 -8.90
N ILE A 341 10.48 9.32 -8.60
CA ILE A 341 10.57 10.38 -9.61
C ILE A 341 11.70 10.06 -10.59
N MET A 342 12.88 9.71 -10.09
CA MET A 342 14.00 9.29 -10.92
C MET A 342 13.67 8.03 -11.72
N GLU A 343 13.12 7.00 -11.08
CA GLU A 343 12.61 5.79 -11.74
C GLU A 343 11.63 6.11 -12.87
N SER A 344 10.74 7.12 -12.70
CA SER A 344 9.74 7.44 -13.72
C SER A 344 10.34 8.03 -14.98
N ILE A 345 11.43 8.78 -14.85
CA ILE A 345 12.19 9.35 -15.98
C ILE A 345 12.91 8.22 -16.71
N ILE A 346 13.61 7.37 -15.98
CA ILE A 346 14.32 6.20 -16.53
C ILE A 346 13.33 5.24 -17.21
N LYS A 347 12.21 4.95 -16.55
CA LYS A 347 11.16 4.08 -17.09
C LYS A 347 10.63 4.62 -18.43
N ASP A 348 10.36 5.92 -18.53
CA ASP A 348 9.82 6.51 -19.75
C ASP A 348 10.80 6.35 -20.92
N GLU A 349 12.14 6.48 -20.70
CA GLU A 349 13.18 6.24 -21.71
C GLU A 349 13.29 4.75 -22.07
N VAL A 350 13.44 3.89 -21.06
CA VAL A 350 13.56 2.43 -21.27
C VAL A 350 12.35 1.91 -22.04
N LEU A 351 11.13 2.28 -21.64
CA LEU A 351 9.91 1.83 -22.30
C LEU A 351 9.83 2.35 -23.75
N HIS A 352 10.20 3.62 -23.99
CA HIS A 352 10.23 4.18 -25.33
C HIS A 352 11.21 3.41 -26.22
N TYR A 353 12.43 3.19 -25.74
CA TYR A 353 13.47 2.43 -26.44
C TYR A 353 13.00 1.00 -26.77
N LEU A 354 12.48 0.27 -25.78
CA LEU A 354 12.08 -1.13 -25.95
C LEU A 354 10.91 -1.28 -26.95
N VAL A 355 9.95 -0.36 -26.91
CA VAL A 355 8.81 -0.35 -27.85
C VAL A 355 9.26 0.03 -29.25
N SER A 356 10.09 1.07 -29.41
CA SER A 356 10.58 1.54 -30.72
C SER A 356 11.47 0.51 -31.43
N ASN A 357 12.18 -0.33 -30.66
CA ASN A 357 13.04 -1.39 -31.20
C ASN A 357 12.36 -2.78 -31.25
N ASN A 358 11.03 -2.86 -31.02
CA ASN A 358 10.29 -4.12 -30.92
C ASN A 358 10.92 -5.15 -29.97
N ALA A 359 11.59 -4.68 -28.91
CA ALA A 359 12.26 -5.53 -27.94
C ALA A 359 11.30 -6.13 -26.89
N ILE A 360 10.05 -5.68 -26.83
CA ILE A 360 8.95 -6.30 -26.06
C ILE A 360 8.04 -7.04 -27.02
N SER A 361 7.69 -8.28 -26.64
CA SER A 361 6.77 -9.10 -27.42
C SER A 361 5.42 -8.39 -27.61
N ARG A 362 4.88 -8.43 -28.85
CA ARG A 362 3.55 -7.91 -29.18
C ARG A 362 2.42 -8.65 -28.46
N ARG A 363 2.69 -9.83 -27.94
CA ARG A 363 1.74 -10.65 -27.17
C ARG A 363 1.60 -10.20 -25.72
N GLN A 364 2.45 -9.26 -25.26
CA GLN A 364 2.37 -8.70 -23.91
C GLN A 364 1.46 -7.47 -23.87
N HIS A 365 0.42 -7.54 -23.05
CA HIS A 365 -0.57 -6.45 -22.92
C HIS A 365 -0.46 -5.66 -21.60
N ALA A 366 0.36 -6.07 -20.64
CA ALA A 366 0.52 -5.36 -19.40
C ALA A 366 1.58 -4.25 -19.46
N PHE A 367 1.35 -3.16 -18.72
CA PHE A 367 2.28 -2.03 -18.53
C PHE A 367 2.74 -1.32 -19.81
N ILE A 368 2.13 -1.61 -20.95
CA ILE A 368 2.40 -1.00 -22.25
C ILE A 368 1.27 -0.01 -22.57
N GLN A 369 1.63 1.15 -23.12
CA GLN A 369 0.66 2.16 -23.48
C GLN A 369 -0.28 1.66 -24.60
N ARG A 370 -1.59 1.95 -24.49
CA ARG A 370 -2.65 1.51 -25.39
C ARG A 370 -2.98 0.01 -25.33
N HIS A 371 -2.30 -0.76 -24.48
CA HIS A 371 -2.65 -2.15 -24.18
C HIS A 371 -3.40 -2.24 -22.85
N SER A 372 -4.22 -3.27 -22.67
CA SER A 372 -5.06 -3.49 -21.48
C SER A 372 -5.49 -4.94 -21.39
N THR A 373 -6.12 -5.31 -20.28
CA THR A 373 -6.80 -6.61 -20.14
C THR A 373 -7.88 -6.81 -21.22
N VAL A 374 -8.54 -5.72 -21.63
CA VAL A 374 -9.57 -5.77 -22.69
C VAL A 374 -8.94 -6.09 -24.04
N THR A 375 -7.84 -5.44 -24.42
CA THR A 375 -7.15 -5.73 -25.68
C THR A 375 -6.62 -7.17 -25.73
N ASN A 376 -6.06 -7.66 -24.61
CA ASN A 376 -5.63 -9.05 -24.47
C ASN A 376 -6.78 -10.06 -24.68
N LEU A 377 -7.94 -9.79 -24.04
CA LEU A 377 -9.12 -10.64 -24.18
C LEU A 377 -9.74 -10.58 -25.59
N LEU A 378 -9.77 -9.41 -26.21
CA LEU A 378 -10.31 -9.25 -27.57
C LEU A 378 -9.48 -10.02 -28.61
N GLU A 379 -8.15 -9.98 -28.51
CA GLU A 379 -7.24 -10.73 -29.37
C GLU A 379 -7.50 -12.24 -29.22
N CYS A 380 -7.47 -12.77 -27.99
CA CYS A 380 -7.77 -14.17 -27.76
C CYS A 380 -9.18 -14.56 -28.24
N SER A 381 -10.20 -13.73 -27.96
CA SER A 381 -11.56 -14.02 -28.35
C SER A 381 -11.74 -14.03 -29.88
N HIS A 382 -11.03 -13.15 -30.59
CA HIS A 382 -11.03 -13.12 -32.04
C HIS A 382 -10.48 -14.45 -32.60
N ASP A 383 -9.29 -14.86 -32.14
CA ASP A 383 -8.66 -16.09 -32.59
C ASP A 383 -9.55 -17.32 -32.31
N TRP A 384 -10.15 -17.39 -31.11
CA TRP A 384 -11.05 -18.48 -30.74
C TRP A 384 -12.32 -18.51 -31.62
N VAL A 385 -12.92 -17.35 -31.91
CA VAL A 385 -14.11 -17.29 -32.79
C VAL A 385 -13.78 -17.74 -34.20
N VAL A 386 -12.61 -17.34 -34.74
CA VAL A 386 -12.14 -17.80 -36.06
C VAL A 386 -11.97 -19.32 -36.07
N CYS A 387 -11.28 -19.89 -35.11
CA CYS A 387 -11.10 -21.36 -35.01
C CYS A 387 -12.45 -22.10 -34.90
N LEU A 388 -13.39 -21.60 -34.11
CA LEU A 388 -14.72 -22.21 -33.96
C LEU A 388 -15.56 -22.06 -35.22
N HIS A 389 -15.42 -20.93 -35.96
CA HIS A 389 -16.08 -20.75 -37.25
C HIS A 389 -15.61 -21.77 -38.29
N ASP A 390 -14.31 -22.09 -38.24
CA ASP A 390 -13.72 -23.09 -39.15
C ASP A 390 -13.94 -24.55 -38.65
N HIS A 391 -14.88 -24.72 -37.71
CA HIS A 391 -15.25 -26.03 -37.11
C HIS A 391 -14.10 -26.73 -36.36
N HIS A 392 -13.11 -26.00 -35.90
CA HIS A 392 -12.04 -26.53 -35.03
C HIS A 392 -12.38 -26.36 -33.56
N SER A 393 -11.88 -27.21 -32.71
CA SER A 393 -11.89 -27.05 -31.27
C SER A 393 -10.76 -26.12 -30.82
N VAL A 394 -10.92 -25.43 -29.70
CA VAL A 394 -9.89 -24.59 -29.08
C VAL A 394 -9.58 -25.12 -27.69
N ASP A 395 -8.36 -25.55 -27.48
CA ASP A 395 -7.84 -25.90 -26.18
C ASP A 395 -7.14 -24.69 -25.56
N VAL A 396 -7.47 -24.34 -24.31
CA VAL A 396 -6.90 -23.17 -23.63
C VAL A 396 -6.29 -23.59 -22.30
N ALA A 397 -5.01 -23.30 -22.13
CA ALA A 397 -4.29 -23.46 -20.85
C ALA A 397 -3.97 -22.09 -20.24
N TYR A 398 -4.30 -21.92 -18.95
CA TYR A 398 -3.94 -20.76 -18.16
C TYR A 398 -2.78 -21.13 -17.23
N VAL A 399 -1.69 -20.40 -17.33
CA VAL A 399 -0.49 -20.60 -16.49
C VAL A 399 -0.35 -19.43 -15.55
N ASP A 400 -0.32 -19.71 -14.24
CA ASP A 400 -0.10 -18.71 -13.16
C ASP A 400 1.29 -18.94 -12.56
N PHE A 401 2.19 -17.97 -12.71
CA PHE A 401 3.53 -18.04 -12.14
C PHE A 401 3.48 -17.72 -10.65
N SER A 402 3.92 -18.66 -9.84
CA SER A 402 4.00 -18.45 -8.39
C SER A 402 5.04 -17.39 -8.06
N ARG A 403 4.61 -16.33 -7.33
CA ARG A 403 5.50 -15.28 -6.79
C ARG A 403 6.36 -14.59 -7.86
N ALA A 404 5.81 -14.39 -9.04
CA ALA A 404 6.52 -13.97 -10.26
C ALA A 404 7.44 -12.75 -10.03
N PHE A 405 6.95 -11.68 -9.37
CA PHE A 405 7.72 -10.47 -9.09
C PHE A 405 8.84 -10.69 -8.06
N ASP A 406 8.63 -11.56 -7.09
CA ASP A 406 9.59 -11.80 -5.99
C ASP A 406 10.70 -12.79 -6.41
N SER A 407 10.46 -13.60 -7.46
CA SER A 407 11.38 -14.65 -7.93
C SER A 407 12.38 -14.20 -9.00
N VAL A 408 12.34 -12.95 -9.45
CA VAL A 408 13.22 -12.42 -10.50
C VAL A 408 14.68 -12.47 -10.04
N VAL A 409 15.51 -13.29 -10.68
CA VAL A 409 16.95 -13.37 -10.41
C VAL A 409 17.65 -12.16 -11.04
N HIS A 410 18.28 -11.30 -10.21
CA HIS A 410 18.84 -10.01 -10.65
C HIS A 410 19.89 -10.18 -11.76
N ARG A 411 20.83 -11.13 -11.61
CA ARG A 411 21.86 -11.40 -12.62
C ARG A 411 21.23 -11.76 -13.97
N LYS A 412 20.26 -12.67 -14.00
CA LYS A 412 19.58 -13.09 -15.23
C LYS A 412 18.80 -11.94 -15.87
N LEU A 413 18.16 -11.09 -15.06
CA LEU A 413 17.49 -9.88 -15.53
C LEU A 413 18.48 -8.89 -16.19
N LEU A 414 19.62 -8.63 -15.56
CA LEU A 414 20.65 -7.73 -16.11
C LEU A 414 21.21 -8.24 -17.43
N MET A 415 21.47 -9.55 -17.55
CA MET A 415 21.89 -10.18 -18.81
C MET A 415 20.83 -10.00 -19.92
N LYS A 416 19.53 -10.15 -19.61
CA LYS A 416 18.44 -9.94 -20.57
C LYS A 416 18.31 -8.47 -20.99
N LEU A 417 18.49 -7.53 -20.07
CA LEU A 417 18.51 -6.09 -20.39
C LEU A 417 19.67 -5.76 -21.32
N GLU A 418 20.87 -6.25 -21.00
CA GLU A 418 22.06 -6.03 -21.83
C GLU A 418 21.90 -6.61 -23.23
N SER A 419 21.39 -7.83 -23.35
CA SER A 419 21.11 -8.46 -24.64
C SER A 419 20.06 -7.72 -25.45
N SER A 420 19.16 -6.98 -24.80
CA SER A 420 18.15 -6.13 -25.43
C SER A 420 18.69 -4.75 -25.82
N GLY A 421 19.97 -4.45 -25.57
CA GLY A 421 20.63 -3.20 -25.89
C GLY A 421 20.59 -2.13 -24.79
N VAL A 422 20.07 -2.45 -23.58
CA VAL A 422 20.17 -1.60 -22.39
C VAL A 422 21.52 -1.84 -21.74
N CYS A 423 22.47 -0.90 -21.83
CA CYS A 423 23.85 -1.13 -21.42
C CYS A 423 24.47 0.09 -20.71
N GLY A 424 25.78 0.09 -20.52
CA GLY A 424 26.54 1.23 -20.00
C GLY A 424 26.07 1.73 -18.64
N LYS A 425 25.99 3.06 -18.50
CA LYS A 425 25.59 3.73 -17.25
C LYS A 425 24.18 3.37 -16.81
N LEU A 426 23.26 3.19 -17.75
CA LEU A 426 21.89 2.82 -17.45
C LEU A 426 21.80 1.42 -16.84
N LEU A 427 22.50 0.45 -17.42
CA LEU A 427 22.54 -0.92 -16.86
C LEU A 427 23.20 -0.94 -15.48
N ALA A 428 24.30 -0.20 -15.30
CA ALA A 428 24.97 -0.07 -14.01
C ALA A 428 24.07 0.56 -12.94
N TRP A 429 23.31 1.60 -13.30
CA TRP A 429 22.36 2.21 -12.39
C TRP A 429 21.22 1.24 -12.02
N ILE A 430 20.67 0.48 -12.98
CA ILE A 430 19.65 -0.54 -12.72
C ILE A 430 20.20 -1.62 -11.80
N ALA A 431 21.45 -2.04 -11.98
CA ALA A 431 22.12 -3.01 -11.10
C ALA A 431 22.23 -2.47 -9.66
N ALA A 432 22.64 -1.22 -9.48
CA ALA A 432 22.67 -0.54 -8.18
C ALA A 432 21.27 -0.40 -7.57
N PHE A 433 20.25 -0.10 -8.38
CA PHE A 433 18.84 -0.01 -7.93
C PHE A 433 18.31 -1.34 -7.38
N LEU A 434 18.73 -2.47 -7.92
CA LEU A 434 18.31 -3.80 -7.47
C LEU A 434 19.13 -4.33 -6.28
N SER A 435 20.37 -3.89 -6.14
CA SER A 435 21.34 -4.41 -5.16
C SER A 435 21.23 -3.72 -3.79
N GLY A 436 21.62 -4.44 -2.72
CA GLY A 436 21.73 -3.87 -1.38
C GLY A 436 20.42 -3.43 -0.75
N ARG A 437 19.29 -3.78 -1.31
CA ARG A 437 17.97 -3.39 -0.81
C ARG A 437 17.62 -4.10 0.49
N GLN A 438 16.89 -3.39 1.34
CA GLN A 438 16.32 -3.94 2.57
C GLN A 438 14.84 -3.62 2.68
N GLN A 439 14.11 -4.49 3.34
CA GLN A 439 12.68 -4.32 3.60
C GLN A 439 12.34 -4.58 5.06
N CYS A 440 11.28 -3.90 5.52
CA CYS A 440 10.72 -4.05 6.85
C CYS A 440 9.19 -4.07 6.75
N VAL A 441 8.56 -5.11 7.28
CA VAL A 441 7.09 -5.23 7.24
C VAL A 441 6.45 -4.38 8.33
N VAL A 442 5.41 -3.62 7.97
CA VAL A 442 4.71 -2.73 8.90
C VAL A 442 3.25 -3.17 9.06
N VAL A 443 2.87 -3.57 10.27
CA VAL A 443 1.51 -3.96 10.64
C VAL A 443 1.01 -3.08 11.78
N GLU A 444 -0.07 -2.33 11.54
CA GLU A 444 -0.70 -1.45 12.55
C GLU A 444 0.26 -0.42 13.19
N GLY A 445 1.35 -0.06 12.49
CA GLY A 445 2.37 0.86 12.96
C GLY A 445 3.55 0.21 13.69
N PHE A 446 3.54 -1.11 13.85
CA PHE A 446 4.65 -1.90 14.39
C PHE A 446 5.47 -2.48 13.24
N GLN A 447 6.76 -2.58 13.45
CA GLN A 447 7.74 -2.97 12.42
C GLN A 447 8.34 -4.33 12.75
N SER A 448 8.64 -5.13 11.71
CA SER A 448 9.54 -6.27 11.81
C SER A 448 10.98 -5.81 11.83
N ASP A 449 11.92 -6.73 12.01
CA ASP A 449 13.33 -6.48 11.72
C ASP A 449 13.56 -6.23 10.23
N TRP A 450 14.63 -5.48 9.90
CA TRP A 450 15.05 -5.26 8.53
C TRP A 450 15.63 -6.53 7.93
N SER A 451 15.24 -6.84 6.72
CA SER A 451 15.70 -8.03 5.99
C SER A 451 16.21 -7.67 4.60
N ALA A 452 17.27 -8.33 4.15
CA ALA A 452 17.81 -8.16 2.81
C ALA A 452 16.84 -8.69 1.75
N VAL A 453 16.78 -7.98 0.60
CA VAL A 453 16.04 -8.39 -0.60
C VAL A 453 17.05 -8.92 -1.60
N VAL A 454 17.07 -10.24 -1.78
CA VAL A 454 18.10 -10.95 -2.59
C VAL A 454 17.63 -11.28 -4.00
N SER A 455 16.33 -11.19 -4.26
CA SER A 455 15.73 -11.42 -5.58
C SER A 455 14.46 -10.57 -5.74
N GLY A 456 13.90 -10.56 -6.91
CA GLY A 456 12.66 -9.88 -7.23
C GLY A 456 12.84 -8.43 -7.62
N VAL A 457 11.74 -7.86 -8.12
CA VAL A 457 11.61 -6.42 -8.38
C VAL A 457 10.60 -5.82 -7.39
N PRO A 458 10.88 -4.66 -6.77
CA PRO A 458 10.02 -4.15 -5.69
C PRO A 458 8.58 -3.92 -6.14
N GLN A 459 7.63 -4.65 -5.56
CA GLN A 459 6.20 -4.47 -5.83
C GLN A 459 5.72 -3.12 -5.27
N GLY A 460 5.75 -2.07 -6.08
CA GLY A 460 5.39 -0.69 -5.70
C GLY A 460 6.42 0.34 -6.14
N SER A 461 7.53 -0.09 -6.76
CA SER A 461 8.42 0.77 -7.54
C SER A 461 7.78 1.14 -8.88
N VAL A 462 8.34 2.15 -9.54
CA VAL A 462 7.87 2.59 -10.86
C VAL A 462 8.55 1.79 -11.98
N LEU A 463 9.79 1.40 -11.78
CA LEU A 463 10.60 0.67 -12.77
C LEU A 463 10.34 -0.83 -12.71
N GLY A 464 10.01 -1.39 -11.55
CA GLY A 464 9.81 -2.83 -11.33
C GLY A 464 8.92 -3.52 -12.37
N PRO A 465 7.76 -2.99 -12.74
CA PRO A 465 6.91 -3.60 -13.76
C PRO A 465 7.61 -3.80 -15.12
N ILE A 466 8.38 -2.82 -15.59
CA ILE A 466 9.09 -2.92 -16.87
C ILE A 466 10.26 -3.91 -16.78
N LEU A 467 10.97 -3.92 -15.66
CA LEU A 467 12.02 -4.90 -15.40
C LEU A 467 11.46 -6.33 -15.38
N PHE A 468 10.28 -6.51 -14.80
CA PHE A 468 9.59 -7.80 -14.84
C PHE A 468 9.20 -8.21 -16.27
N LEU A 469 8.65 -7.28 -17.07
CA LEU A 469 8.33 -7.57 -18.47
C LEU A 469 9.57 -8.05 -19.23
N MET A 470 10.73 -7.41 -19.04
CA MET A 470 11.97 -7.82 -19.68
C MET A 470 12.47 -9.18 -19.19
N PHE A 471 12.20 -9.51 -17.92
CA PHE A 471 12.58 -10.83 -17.39
C PHE A 471 11.78 -11.96 -18.01
N ILE A 472 10.47 -11.79 -18.26
CA ILE A 472 9.58 -12.84 -18.78
C ILE A 472 9.46 -12.81 -20.31
N ASN A 473 10.01 -11.82 -21.00
CA ASN A 473 9.74 -11.53 -22.40
C ASN A 473 10.05 -12.70 -23.35
N ASP A 474 11.11 -13.46 -23.09
CA ASP A 474 11.56 -14.60 -23.89
C ASP A 474 10.68 -15.84 -23.78
N VAL A 475 9.71 -15.88 -22.89
CA VAL A 475 8.69 -16.94 -22.85
C VAL A 475 7.92 -17.03 -24.18
N THR A 476 7.89 -15.93 -24.94
CA THR A 476 7.19 -15.87 -26.23
C THR A 476 8.05 -16.28 -27.44
N ASP A 477 9.35 -16.51 -27.23
CA ASP A 477 10.33 -16.69 -28.32
C ASP A 477 10.40 -18.13 -28.86
N ASP A 478 9.78 -19.08 -28.18
CA ASP A 478 9.79 -20.49 -28.57
C ASP A 478 8.36 -21.01 -28.78
N PRO A 479 7.72 -20.65 -29.90
CA PRO A 479 6.41 -21.20 -30.20
C PRO A 479 6.59 -22.68 -30.54
N VAL A 480 6.19 -23.54 -29.64
CA VAL A 480 5.87 -24.94 -30.03
C VAL A 480 4.85 -24.82 -31.14
N ASN A 481 5.19 -25.32 -32.33
CA ASN A 481 4.39 -25.22 -33.55
C ASN A 481 2.88 -25.35 -33.28
N LYS A 482 2.10 -24.32 -33.65
CA LYS A 482 0.66 -24.21 -33.55
C LYS A 482 0.07 -23.75 -32.21
N VAL A 483 0.84 -23.36 -31.21
CA VAL A 483 0.30 -22.79 -29.96
C VAL A 483 0.41 -21.27 -29.98
N SER A 484 -0.71 -20.60 -29.82
CA SER A 484 -0.76 -19.15 -29.65
C SER A 484 -0.53 -18.81 -28.17
N LEU A 485 0.18 -17.71 -27.94
CA LEU A 485 0.53 -17.21 -26.61
C LEU A 485 -0.08 -15.84 -26.41
N SER A 486 -0.58 -15.53 -25.23
CA SER A 486 -1.00 -14.18 -24.85
C SER A 486 -0.65 -13.92 -23.39
N LEU A 487 -0.04 -12.76 -23.11
CA LEU A 487 0.50 -12.37 -21.81
C LEU A 487 -0.20 -11.13 -21.26
N PHE A 488 -0.46 -11.15 -19.96
CA PHE A 488 -0.77 -9.96 -19.20
C PHE A 488 0.05 -9.95 -17.88
N ALA A 489 1.23 -9.36 -17.92
CA ALA A 489 2.28 -9.48 -16.90
C ALA A 489 2.67 -10.94 -16.69
N ASP A 490 2.37 -11.51 -15.51
CA ASP A 490 2.61 -12.90 -15.15
C ASP A 490 1.48 -13.85 -15.54
N ASP A 491 0.31 -13.36 -15.95
CA ASP A 491 -0.78 -14.20 -16.45
C ASP A 491 -0.51 -14.62 -17.90
N LEU A 492 -0.23 -15.92 -18.14
CA LEU A 492 0.04 -16.49 -19.45
C LEU A 492 -1.14 -17.36 -19.90
N LYS A 493 -1.59 -17.16 -21.14
CA LYS A 493 -2.53 -18.03 -21.83
C LYS A 493 -1.84 -18.71 -23.00
N LEU A 494 -2.08 -19.99 -23.14
CA LEU A 494 -1.67 -20.83 -24.26
C LEU A 494 -2.93 -21.37 -24.91
N TYR A 495 -3.04 -21.31 -26.24
CA TYR A 495 -4.18 -21.90 -26.94
C TYR A 495 -3.80 -22.36 -28.34
N SER A 496 -4.46 -23.43 -28.80
CA SER A 496 -4.27 -24.02 -30.12
C SER A 496 -5.59 -24.47 -30.71
#